data_36a8daeb8b03e549f3641017522e6060
#
_entry.id   36a8daeb8b03e549f3641017522e6060
#
_cell.length_a   1.000
_cell.length_b   1.000
_cell.length_c   1.000
_cell.angle_alpha   90.00
_cell.angle_beta   90.00
_cell.angle_gamma   90.00
#
_symmetry.space_group_name_H-M   'P 1'
#
loop_
_entity.id
_entity.type
_entity.pdbx_description
1 polymer ?
#
loop_
_entity_poly.entity_id
_entity_poly.type
_entity_poly.pdbx_seq_one_letter_code
_entity_poly.pdbx_strand_id
1 'polypeptide(L)'
;HLLFFSCLCMDMGALTAFFYGFRDREKVLDILEQTTGGRLIQAYNTIGGVQADIHPEFVKKVKELIKYLRPVLKEYHEIFTGNVIAQQRLKGTGVLTREDAVSFGATGGTGRASGWACDVRKRHPYAMYGKVDFREVLFTEGDCFARYMVRMEEILESLRIIEQLIDNIPEGEYQLKMKP
;
A
#
# COMPACT_ATOMS: atom_id res chain seq x y z
N HIS A 1 -2.97 0.17 2.35
CA HIS A 1 -2.89 -1.15 2.98
C HIS A 1 -2.90 -1.07 4.51
N LEU A 2 -2.23 -0.10 5.14
CA LEU A 2 -2.32 0.11 6.60
C LEU A 2 -3.75 0.42 7.05
N LEU A 3 -4.46 1.28 6.30
CA LEU A 3 -5.87 1.57 6.55
C LEU A 3 -6.74 0.32 6.41
N PHE A 4 -6.54 -0.46 5.34
CA PHE A 4 -7.27 -1.72 5.15
C PHE A 4 -7.06 -2.69 6.30
N PHE A 5 -5.79 -2.90 6.73
CA PHE A 5 -5.46 -3.75 7.88
C PHE A 5 -6.24 -3.32 9.11
N SER A 6 -6.17 -2.03 9.43
CA SER A 6 -6.85 -1.47 10.62
C SER A 6 -8.36 -1.66 10.56
N CYS A 7 -9.01 -1.29 9.46
CA CYS A 7 -10.46 -1.42 9.32
C CYS A 7 -10.91 -2.89 9.39
N LEU A 8 -10.19 -3.80 8.72
CA LEU A 8 -10.49 -5.23 8.81
C LEU A 8 -10.38 -5.74 10.26
N CYS A 9 -9.33 -5.34 10.98
CA CYS A 9 -9.16 -5.70 12.39
C CYS A 9 -10.31 -5.19 13.25
N MET A 10 -10.78 -3.97 13.02
CA MET A 10 -11.93 -3.39 13.70
C MET A 10 -13.21 -4.19 13.44
N ASP A 11 -13.49 -4.49 12.17
CA ASP A 11 -14.68 -5.26 11.78
C ASP A 11 -14.67 -6.69 12.35
N MET A 12 -13.48 -7.23 12.58
CA MET A 12 -13.28 -8.53 13.21
C MET A 12 -13.27 -8.47 14.75
N GLY A 13 -13.41 -7.29 15.36
CA GLY A 13 -13.39 -7.09 16.80
C GLY A 13 -11.99 -7.03 17.42
N ALA A 14 -10.92 -6.98 16.63
CA ALA A 14 -9.54 -6.89 17.08
C ALA A 14 -9.10 -5.42 17.25
N LEU A 15 -9.68 -4.72 18.22
CA LEU A 15 -9.48 -3.27 18.42
C LEU A 15 -8.03 -2.89 18.68
N THR A 16 -7.25 -3.71 19.37
CA THR A 16 -5.82 -3.44 19.60
C THR A 16 -5.05 -3.37 18.27
N ALA A 17 -5.26 -4.32 17.38
CA ALA A 17 -4.62 -4.33 16.06
C ALA A 17 -5.09 -3.13 15.20
N PHE A 18 -6.36 -2.74 15.30
CA PHE A 18 -6.88 -1.52 14.68
C PHE A 18 -6.08 -0.28 15.12
N PHE A 19 -5.92 -0.08 16.43
CA PHE A 19 -5.17 1.07 16.94
C PHE A 19 -3.70 1.06 16.50
N TYR A 20 -3.07 -0.10 16.43
CA TYR A 20 -1.68 -0.20 15.98
C TYR A 20 -1.53 0.21 14.52
N GLY A 21 -2.41 -0.24 13.64
CA GLY A 21 -2.37 0.16 12.24
C GLY A 21 -2.60 1.66 12.03
N PHE A 22 -3.50 2.27 12.81
CA PHE A 22 -3.72 3.74 12.77
C PHE A 22 -2.52 4.51 13.34
N ARG A 23 -1.95 4.07 14.47
CA ARG A 23 -0.72 4.64 15.03
C ARG A 23 0.39 4.72 13.98
N ASP A 24 0.58 3.65 13.23
CA ASP A 24 1.68 3.55 12.28
C ASP A 24 1.39 4.29 10.98
N ARG A 25 0.10 4.36 10.61
CA ARG A 25 -0.36 5.19 9.50
C ARG A 25 -0.13 6.68 9.73
N GLU A 26 -0.23 7.17 10.97
CA GLU A 26 0.06 8.58 11.30
C GLU A 26 1.44 9.02 10.83
N LYS A 27 2.46 8.16 10.93
CA LYS A 27 3.82 8.47 10.43
C LYS A 27 3.86 8.72 8.92
N VAL A 28 3.02 8.04 8.15
CA VAL A 28 2.87 8.29 6.71
C VAL A 28 2.18 9.62 6.47
N LEU A 29 1.11 9.91 7.24
CA LEU A 29 0.35 11.15 7.12
C LEU A 29 1.21 12.38 7.48
N ASP A 30 2.07 12.28 8.47
CA ASP A 30 3.01 13.35 8.84
C ASP A 30 3.98 13.69 7.70
N ILE A 31 4.48 12.69 6.98
CA ILE A 31 5.35 12.90 5.81
C ILE A 31 4.57 13.55 4.65
N LEU A 32 3.33 13.10 4.42
CA LEU A 32 2.47 13.67 3.39
C LEU A 32 2.11 15.12 3.70
N GLU A 33 1.70 15.41 4.95
CA GLU A 33 1.36 16.76 5.39
C GLU A 33 2.51 17.74 5.19
N GLN A 34 3.73 17.37 5.57
CA GLN A 34 4.90 18.23 5.42
C GLN A 34 5.23 18.55 3.98
N THR A 35 4.97 17.62 3.05
CA THR A 35 5.31 17.80 1.64
C THR A 35 4.16 18.43 0.86
N THR A 36 2.93 18.08 1.18
CA THR A 36 1.74 18.45 0.37
C THR A 36 0.81 19.45 1.07
N GLY A 37 1.02 19.71 2.35
CA GLY A 37 0.12 20.52 3.19
C GLY A 37 -1.16 19.81 3.62
N GLY A 38 -1.42 18.58 3.17
CA GLY A 38 -2.62 17.82 3.49
C GLY A 38 -2.32 16.42 4.00
N ARG A 39 -3.11 15.96 4.97
CA ARG A 39 -2.97 14.61 5.54
C ARG A 39 -3.69 13.55 4.71
N LEU A 40 -4.85 13.85 4.15
CA LEU A 40 -5.73 12.90 3.45
C LEU A 40 -6.08 13.32 2.04
N ILE A 41 -6.50 14.56 1.85
CA ILE A 41 -6.97 15.08 0.56
C ILE A 41 -5.91 16.05 0.04
N GLN A 42 -4.90 15.48 -0.62
CA GLN A 42 -3.84 16.27 -1.22
C GLN A 42 -4.23 16.66 -2.65
N ALA A 43 -4.24 17.97 -2.95
CA ALA A 43 -4.34 18.49 -4.30
C ALA A 43 -2.93 18.75 -4.88
N TYR A 44 -2.00 17.82 -4.66
CA TYR A 44 -0.57 17.99 -4.94
C TYR A 44 -0.22 17.94 -6.42
N ASN A 45 -0.83 17.00 -7.14
CA ASN A 45 -0.64 16.88 -8.59
C ASN A 45 -1.46 17.94 -9.33
N THR A 46 -0.82 18.72 -10.17
CA THR A 46 -1.43 19.80 -10.94
C THR A 46 -1.05 19.70 -12.41
N ILE A 47 -1.74 20.44 -13.27
CA ILE A 47 -1.36 20.54 -14.69
C ILE A 47 0.05 21.18 -14.75
N GLY A 48 0.98 20.47 -15.38
CA GLY A 48 2.35 20.92 -15.53
C GLY A 48 3.32 20.49 -14.43
N GLY A 49 2.87 19.71 -13.43
CA GLY A 49 3.77 19.20 -12.37
C GLY A 49 3.11 19.00 -11.02
N VAL A 50 3.76 19.47 -9.96
CA VAL A 50 3.28 19.39 -8.58
C VAL A 50 3.27 20.77 -7.94
N GLN A 51 2.49 20.95 -6.86
CA GLN A 51 2.29 22.26 -6.23
C GLN A 51 3.53 22.78 -5.49
N ALA A 52 4.35 21.91 -4.95
CA ALA A 52 5.54 22.26 -4.19
C ALA A 52 6.64 21.22 -4.41
N ASP A 53 7.86 21.62 -4.19
CA ASP A 53 8.98 20.69 -4.12
C ASP A 53 8.88 19.82 -2.85
N ILE A 54 9.62 18.71 -2.83
CA ILE A 54 9.67 17.84 -1.65
C ILE A 54 10.27 18.58 -0.45
N HIS A 55 9.73 18.29 0.73
CA HIS A 55 10.27 18.87 1.97
C HIS A 55 11.74 18.43 2.18
N PRO A 56 12.66 19.30 2.66
CA PRO A 56 14.07 18.95 2.85
C PRO A 56 14.34 17.71 3.70
N GLU A 57 13.45 17.40 4.66
CA GLU A 57 13.56 16.20 5.48
C GLU A 57 12.85 14.98 4.88
N PHE A 58 12.21 15.09 3.71
CA PHE A 58 11.40 14.02 3.10
C PHE A 58 12.17 12.70 2.97
N VAL A 59 13.35 12.74 2.33
CA VAL A 59 14.17 11.54 2.12
C VAL A 59 14.56 10.88 3.44
N LYS A 60 14.96 11.68 4.43
CA LYS A 60 15.34 11.19 5.76
C LYS A 60 14.14 10.49 6.44
N LYS A 61 12.99 11.16 6.49
CA LYS A 61 11.77 10.63 7.13
C LYS A 61 11.23 9.39 6.45
N VAL A 62 11.28 9.33 5.12
CA VAL A 62 10.88 8.12 4.39
C VAL A 62 11.81 6.94 4.71
N LYS A 63 13.12 7.15 4.78
CA LYS A 63 14.06 6.10 5.19
C LYS A 63 13.81 5.62 6.63
N GLU A 64 13.55 6.54 7.55
CA GLU A 64 13.17 6.22 8.93
C GLU A 64 11.86 5.43 8.98
N LEU A 65 10.86 5.81 8.18
CA LEU A 65 9.58 5.09 8.07
C LEU A 65 9.77 3.66 7.57
N ILE A 66 10.58 3.45 6.53
CA ILE A 66 10.87 2.11 5.99
C ILE A 66 11.52 1.23 7.06
N LYS A 67 12.54 1.76 7.75
CA LYS A 67 13.22 1.06 8.84
C LYS A 67 12.25 0.71 9.99
N TYR A 68 11.33 1.62 10.29
CA TYR A 68 10.32 1.43 11.33
C TYR A 68 9.27 0.40 10.95
N LEU A 69 8.70 0.45 9.74
CA LEU A 69 7.58 -0.41 9.34
C LEU A 69 7.96 -1.89 9.16
N ARG A 70 9.19 -2.20 8.78
CA ARG A 70 9.62 -3.59 8.58
C ARG A 70 9.42 -4.48 9.82
N PRO A 71 9.88 -4.12 11.02
CA PRO A 71 9.59 -4.89 12.23
C PRO A 71 8.12 -4.84 12.66
N VAL A 72 7.43 -3.71 12.44
CA VAL A 72 6.01 -3.55 12.78
C VAL A 72 5.13 -4.55 12.02
N LEU A 73 5.47 -4.89 10.79
CA LEU A 73 4.72 -5.92 10.04
C LEU A 73 4.77 -7.30 10.71
N LYS A 74 5.87 -7.64 11.39
CA LYS A 74 5.93 -8.87 12.19
C LYS A 74 4.96 -8.80 13.38
N GLU A 75 4.89 -7.66 14.06
CA GLU A 75 3.94 -7.42 15.12
C GLU A 75 2.49 -7.61 14.65
N TYR A 76 2.15 -7.11 13.44
CA TYR A 76 0.81 -7.32 12.85
C TYR A 76 0.53 -8.80 12.57
N HIS A 77 1.53 -9.54 12.09
CA HIS A 77 1.38 -10.98 11.90
C HIS A 77 1.18 -11.74 13.22
N GLU A 78 1.88 -11.35 14.27
CA GLU A 78 1.73 -11.94 15.59
C GLU A 78 0.36 -11.65 16.21
N ILE A 79 -0.09 -10.41 16.14
CA ILE A 79 -1.35 -9.98 16.78
C ILE A 79 -2.58 -10.47 16.02
N PHE A 80 -2.55 -10.48 14.69
CA PHE A 80 -3.76 -10.73 13.90
C PHE A 80 -3.63 -11.93 12.96
N THR A 81 -2.61 -12.02 12.12
CA THR A 81 -2.47 -13.11 11.13
C THR A 81 -2.37 -14.47 11.81
N GLY A 82 -1.62 -14.55 12.91
CA GLY A 82 -1.45 -15.76 13.73
C GLY A 82 -2.65 -16.10 14.62
N ASN A 83 -3.64 -15.21 14.73
CA ASN A 83 -4.78 -15.43 15.60
C ASN A 83 -5.72 -16.49 15.01
N VAL A 84 -5.98 -17.55 15.77
CA VAL A 84 -6.83 -18.68 15.36
C VAL A 84 -8.23 -18.23 15.02
N ILE A 85 -8.81 -17.30 15.78
CA ILE A 85 -10.18 -16.80 15.54
C ILE A 85 -10.21 -16.04 14.20
N ALA A 86 -9.25 -15.19 13.93
CA ALA A 86 -9.15 -14.46 12.65
C ALA A 86 -9.02 -15.44 11.48
N GLN A 87 -8.16 -16.44 11.60
CA GLN A 87 -8.01 -17.47 10.55
C GLN A 87 -9.29 -18.27 10.30
N GLN A 88 -9.94 -18.72 11.35
CA GLN A 88 -11.20 -19.49 11.24
C GLN A 88 -12.35 -18.69 10.61
N ARG A 89 -12.39 -17.37 10.83
CA ARG A 89 -13.43 -16.51 10.25
C ARG A 89 -13.14 -16.08 8.82
N LEU A 90 -11.88 -16.04 8.40
CA LEU A 90 -11.46 -15.51 7.10
C LEU A 90 -11.17 -16.61 6.08
N LYS A 91 -10.60 -17.76 6.50
CA LYS A 91 -10.27 -18.85 5.59
C LYS A 91 -11.53 -19.56 5.11
N GLY A 92 -11.59 -19.80 3.79
CA GLY A 92 -12.73 -20.45 3.15
C GLY A 92 -14.00 -19.59 3.09
N THR A 93 -13.97 -18.35 3.57
CA THR A 93 -15.11 -17.44 3.58
C THR A 93 -15.05 -16.49 2.39
N GLY A 94 -16.21 -16.32 1.69
CA GLY A 94 -16.32 -15.38 0.57
C GLY A 94 -15.38 -15.72 -0.59
N VAL A 95 -15.28 -17.00 -0.92
CA VAL A 95 -14.42 -17.48 -2.02
C VAL A 95 -14.91 -16.90 -3.35
N LEU A 96 -14.01 -16.26 -4.07
CA LEU A 96 -14.17 -15.77 -5.43
C LEU A 96 -13.22 -16.57 -6.32
N THR A 97 -13.76 -17.33 -7.26
CA THR A 97 -12.93 -18.10 -8.21
C THR A 97 -12.18 -17.15 -9.15
N ARG A 98 -11.13 -17.67 -9.80
CA ARG A 98 -10.40 -16.88 -10.80
C ARG A 98 -11.30 -16.51 -11.98
N GLU A 99 -12.15 -17.42 -12.41
CA GLU A 99 -13.11 -17.26 -13.52
C GLU A 99 -14.09 -16.13 -13.18
N ASP A 100 -14.66 -16.15 -11.99
CA ASP A 100 -15.58 -15.11 -11.52
C ASP A 100 -14.86 -13.75 -11.35
N ALA A 101 -13.64 -13.75 -10.79
CA ALA A 101 -12.86 -12.54 -10.64
C ALA A 101 -12.58 -11.85 -12.00
N VAL A 102 -12.29 -12.63 -13.03
CA VAL A 102 -12.11 -12.12 -14.40
C VAL A 102 -13.44 -11.65 -14.98
N SER A 103 -14.50 -12.41 -14.83
CA SER A 103 -15.84 -12.09 -15.35
C SER A 103 -16.40 -10.79 -14.76
N PHE A 104 -16.23 -10.59 -13.46
CA PHE A 104 -16.68 -9.37 -12.76
C PHE A 104 -15.70 -8.19 -12.87
N GLY A 105 -14.53 -8.39 -13.48
CA GLY A 105 -13.50 -7.36 -13.53
C GLY A 105 -12.95 -7.00 -12.13
N ALA A 106 -12.89 -7.97 -11.22
CA ALA A 106 -12.41 -7.79 -9.84
C ALA A 106 -10.88 -7.62 -9.80
N THR A 107 -10.37 -6.49 -10.26
CA THR A 107 -8.94 -6.15 -10.32
C THR A 107 -8.31 -5.91 -8.94
N GLY A 108 -7.02 -5.61 -8.93
CA GLY A 108 -6.27 -5.27 -7.72
C GLY A 108 -6.05 -6.46 -6.79
N GLY A 109 -5.95 -6.20 -5.49
CA GLY A 109 -5.70 -7.23 -4.48
C GLY A 109 -6.79 -8.31 -4.42
N THR A 110 -8.01 -8.02 -4.85
CA THR A 110 -9.11 -9.00 -4.90
C THR A 110 -8.87 -10.03 -6.00
N GLY A 111 -8.61 -9.61 -7.23
CA GLY A 111 -8.31 -10.52 -8.33
C GLY A 111 -7.00 -11.28 -8.10
N ARG A 112 -5.98 -10.64 -7.56
CA ARG A 112 -4.70 -11.29 -7.24
C ARG A 112 -4.83 -12.34 -6.13
N ALA A 113 -5.77 -12.19 -5.21
CA ALA A 113 -6.09 -13.21 -4.22
C ALA A 113 -6.74 -14.46 -4.83
N SER A 114 -7.36 -14.32 -6.00
CA SER A 114 -7.99 -15.40 -6.79
C SER A 114 -7.08 -15.93 -7.91
N GLY A 115 -5.79 -15.62 -7.90
CA GLY A 115 -4.82 -16.07 -8.91
C GLY A 115 -4.90 -15.33 -10.24
N TRP A 116 -5.60 -14.20 -10.31
CA TRP A 116 -5.62 -13.39 -11.51
C TRP A 116 -4.45 -12.40 -11.53
N ALA A 117 -3.40 -12.75 -12.26
CA ALA A 117 -2.22 -11.91 -12.47
C ALA A 117 -2.60 -10.72 -13.37
N CYS A 118 -3.06 -9.64 -12.75
CA CYS A 118 -3.47 -8.41 -13.42
C CYS A 118 -3.01 -7.17 -12.65
N ASP A 119 -1.71 -6.95 -12.62
CA ASP A 119 -1.14 -5.71 -12.08
C ASP A 119 -0.88 -4.72 -13.22
N VAL A 120 -1.63 -3.62 -13.23
CA VAL A 120 -1.51 -2.58 -14.26
C VAL A 120 -0.11 -1.94 -14.27
N ARG A 121 0.56 -1.88 -13.13
CA ARG A 121 1.93 -1.35 -13.01
C ARG A 121 2.94 -2.20 -13.79
N LYS A 122 2.68 -3.51 -13.96
CA LYS A 122 3.50 -4.44 -14.76
C LYS A 122 3.01 -4.56 -16.20
N ARG A 123 1.69 -4.58 -16.43
CA ARG A 123 1.13 -4.77 -17.76
C ARG A 123 1.21 -3.52 -18.63
N HIS A 124 1.01 -2.36 -18.03
CA HIS A 124 1.06 -1.05 -18.66
C HIS A 124 1.84 -0.08 -17.77
N PRO A 125 3.18 -0.22 -17.68
CA PRO A 125 4.00 0.58 -16.79
C PRO A 125 3.83 2.07 -17.04
N TYR A 126 3.63 2.82 -15.98
CA TYR A 126 3.53 4.28 -15.99
C TYR A 126 4.47 4.87 -14.93
N ALA A 127 4.75 6.16 -15.01
CA ALA A 127 5.71 6.86 -14.15
C ALA A 127 7.04 6.08 -14.05
N MET A 128 7.47 5.72 -12.84
CA MET A 128 8.72 4.98 -12.62
C MET A 128 8.55 3.46 -12.53
N TYR A 129 7.32 2.93 -12.63
CA TYR A 129 7.10 1.48 -12.45
C TYR A 129 7.82 0.58 -13.45
N GLY A 130 8.11 1.07 -14.64
CA GLY A 130 8.93 0.33 -15.62
C GLY A 130 10.42 0.24 -15.28
N LYS A 131 10.89 1.00 -14.28
CA LYS A 131 12.30 1.09 -13.88
C LYS A 131 12.59 0.49 -12.51
N VAL A 132 11.57 0.04 -11.79
CA VAL A 132 11.71 -0.58 -10.47
C VAL A 132 11.39 -2.06 -10.52
N ASP A 133 12.11 -2.82 -9.69
CA ASP A 133 11.84 -4.24 -9.51
C ASP A 133 10.91 -4.46 -8.32
N PHE A 134 9.79 -5.13 -8.58
CA PHE A 134 8.83 -5.53 -7.55
C PHE A 134 8.09 -6.80 -7.98
N ARG A 135 7.60 -7.54 -7.01
CA ARG A 135 6.84 -8.76 -7.22
C ARG A 135 5.36 -8.45 -7.31
N GLU A 136 4.65 -9.04 -8.24
CA GLU A 136 3.19 -9.13 -8.19
C GLU A 136 2.80 -10.20 -7.16
N VAL A 137 2.15 -9.78 -6.09
CA VAL A 137 1.72 -10.70 -5.03
C VAL A 137 0.46 -11.44 -5.47
N LEU A 138 0.53 -12.77 -5.53
CA LEU A 138 -0.55 -13.64 -5.96
C LEU A 138 -0.83 -14.72 -4.92
N PHE A 139 -2.13 -14.97 -4.70
CA PHE A 139 -2.66 -16.10 -3.96
C PHE A 139 -3.72 -16.78 -4.83
N THR A 140 -4.12 -17.99 -4.53
CA THR A 140 -5.05 -18.78 -5.36
C THR A 140 -6.33 -19.16 -4.64
N GLU A 141 -6.35 -19.02 -3.32
CA GLU A 141 -7.48 -19.43 -2.47
C GLU A 141 -8.74 -18.59 -2.69
N GLY A 142 -8.59 -17.36 -3.14
CA GLY A 142 -9.70 -16.47 -3.47
C GLY A 142 -10.60 -16.08 -2.30
N ASP A 143 -10.27 -16.44 -1.08
CA ASP A 143 -11.06 -16.20 0.12
C ASP A 143 -10.69 -14.85 0.81
N CYS A 144 -11.36 -14.54 1.89
CA CYS A 144 -11.10 -13.34 2.66
C CYS A 144 -9.67 -13.30 3.23
N PHE A 145 -9.12 -14.47 3.62
CA PHE A 145 -7.78 -14.56 4.15
C PHE A 145 -6.73 -14.28 3.08
N ALA A 146 -6.89 -14.85 1.89
CA ALA A 146 -6.01 -14.57 0.76
C ALA A 146 -6.04 -13.07 0.37
N ARG A 147 -7.23 -12.44 0.34
CA ARG A 147 -7.35 -10.99 0.10
C ARG A 147 -6.66 -10.14 1.16
N TYR A 148 -6.67 -10.59 2.41
CA TYR A 148 -5.93 -9.98 3.49
C TYR A 148 -4.42 -10.14 3.28
N MET A 149 -3.95 -11.36 3.03
CA MET A 149 -2.54 -11.67 2.87
C MET A 149 -1.90 -10.95 1.67
N VAL A 150 -2.60 -10.84 0.54
CA VAL A 150 -2.14 -10.02 -0.61
C VAL A 150 -1.76 -8.62 -0.15
N ARG A 151 -2.63 -7.96 0.61
CA ARG A 151 -2.41 -6.57 1.04
C ARG A 151 -1.29 -6.44 2.07
N MET A 152 -1.14 -7.43 2.93
CA MET A 152 -0.02 -7.46 3.90
C MET A 152 1.32 -7.59 3.20
N GLU A 153 1.43 -8.49 2.23
CA GLU A 153 2.67 -8.64 1.45
C GLU A 153 2.92 -7.44 0.52
N GLU A 154 1.89 -6.81 0.00
CA GLU A 154 2.01 -5.59 -0.80
C GLU A 154 2.54 -4.39 -0.02
N ILE A 155 2.43 -4.36 1.31
CA ILE A 155 3.13 -3.35 2.12
C ILE A 155 4.64 -3.50 1.94
N LEU A 156 5.16 -4.73 2.02
CA LEU A 156 6.60 -4.99 1.83
C LEU A 156 7.06 -4.63 0.42
N GLU A 157 6.29 -4.99 -0.60
CA GLU A 157 6.61 -4.62 -1.98
C GLU A 157 6.55 -3.09 -2.19
N SER A 158 5.62 -2.40 -1.55
CA SER A 158 5.56 -0.93 -1.58
C SER A 158 6.80 -0.29 -0.94
N LEU A 159 7.25 -0.81 0.20
CA LEU A 159 8.49 -0.36 0.83
C LEU A 159 9.70 -0.62 -0.07
N ARG A 160 9.76 -1.78 -0.75
CA ARG A 160 10.83 -2.12 -1.69
C ARG A 160 10.86 -1.17 -2.90
N ILE A 161 9.70 -0.79 -3.43
CA ILE A 161 9.61 0.19 -4.52
C ILE A 161 10.13 1.55 -4.05
N ILE A 162 9.70 2.00 -2.88
CA ILE A 162 10.12 3.30 -2.33
C ILE A 162 11.63 3.31 -2.08
N GLU A 163 12.22 2.24 -1.56
CA GLU A 163 13.68 2.13 -1.35
C GLU A 163 14.48 2.30 -2.64
N GLN A 164 13.99 1.79 -3.77
CA GLN A 164 14.67 1.92 -5.06
C GLN A 164 14.62 3.35 -5.62
N LEU A 165 13.60 4.12 -5.23
CA LEU A 165 13.34 5.45 -5.78
C LEU A 165 13.88 6.58 -4.91
N ILE A 166 13.90 6.39 -3.58
CA ILE A 166 14.11 7.48 -2.62
C ILE A 166 15.48 8.16 -2.75
N ASP A 167 16.50 7.46 -3.19
CA ASP A 167 17.85 7.99 -3.39
C ASP A 167 18.10 8.54 -4.82
N ASN A 168 17.10 8.37 -5.70
CA ASN A 168 17.20 8.73 -7.12
C ASN A 168 16.10 9.73 -7.53
N ILE A 169 15.66 10.59 -6.62
CA ILE A 169 14.69 11.63 -6.94
C ILE A 169 15.41 12.66 -7.85
N PRO A 170 14.91 12.92 -9.07
CA PRO A 170 15.54 13.84 -9.97
C PRO A 170 15.47 15.28 -9.44
N GLU A 171 16.56 16.01 -9.61
CA GLU A 171 16.60 17.46 -9.38
C GLU A 171 16.00 18.20 -10.57
N GLY A 172 15.46 19.39 -10.34
CA GLY A 172 14.95 20.26 -11.41
C GLY A 172 13.68 21.01 -11.05
N GLU A 173 13.05 21.59 -12.05
CA GLU A 173 11.78 22.30 -11.87
C GLU A 173 10.66 21.30 -11.59
N TYR A 174 9.96 21.47 -10.49
CA TYR A 174 8.83 20.61 -10.09
C TYR A 174 7.50 21.02 -10.74
N GLN A 175 7.45 22.22 -11.34
CA GLN A 175 6.27 22.74 -12.04
C GLN A 175 6.68 23.61 -13.23
N LEU A 176 6.01 23.41 -14.35
CA LEU A 176 6.14 24.29 -15.52
C LEU A 176 5.51 25.66 -15.23
N LYS A 177 6.26 26.73 -15.52
CA LYS A 177 5.72 28.08 -15.48
C LYS A 177 4.76 28.26 -16.65
N MET A 178 3.47 28.09 -16.41
CA MET A 178 2.47 28.41 -17.42
C MET A 178 2.34 29.92 -17.52
N LYS A 179 2.40 30.44 -18.75
CA LYS A 179 2.02 31.85 -18.99
C LYS A 179 0.50 31.96 -18.78
N PRO A 180 0.04 33.05 -18.14
CA PRO A 180 -1.39 33.33 -17.98
C PRO A 180 -2.11 33.45 -19.32
#